data_58bd8aa13cbef0d9433d9c7cd7c416e7
#
_entry.id   58bd8aa13cbef0d9433d9c7cd7c416e7
#
_cell.length_a   1.000
_cell.length_b   1.000
_cell.length_c   1.000
_cell.angle_alpha   90.00
_cell.angle_beta   90.00
_cell.angle_gamma   90.00
#
_symmetry.space_group_name_H-M   'P 1'
#
loop_
_entity.id
_entity.type
_entity.pdbx_description
1 polymer ?
#
loop_
_entity_poly.entity_id
_entity_poly.type
_entity_poly.pdbx_seq_one_letter_code
_entity_poly.pdbx_strand_id
1 'polypeptide(L)' 'ASHIQPVRRADDFRADKVKETYETALAGNSVVLEEQLMKVSETQGAYNLATNLYRKHVKMLKLAIGQER' A
#
# COMPACT_ATOMS: atom_id res chain seq x y z
N ALA A 1 -43.61 -11.45 -25.10
CA ALA A 1 -42.94 -10.93 -23.90
C ALA A 1 -42.01 -11.97 -23.29
N SER A 2 -42.43 -13.20 -23.24
CA SER A 2 -41.62 -14.26 -22.66
C SER A 2 -40.37 -14.57 -23.49
N HIS A 3 -40.39 -14.25 -24.77
CA HIS A 3 -39.26 -14.51 -25.67
C HIS A 3 -38.07 -13.57 -25.44
N ILE A 4 -38.31 -12.49 -24.79
CA ILE A 4 -37.28 -11.49 -24.55
C ILE A 4 -36.42 -11.83 -23.31
N GLN A 5 -37.03 -12.54 -22.36
CA GLN A 5 -36.41 -12.85 -21.10
C GLN A 5 -35.09 -13.67 -21.20
N PRO A 6 -34.99 -14.69 -22.05
CA PRO A 6 -33.68 -15.38 -22.17
C PRO A 6 -32.54 -14.47 -22.61
N VAL A 7 -32.84 -13.54 -23.53
CA VAL A 7 -31.85 -12.58 -23.99
C VAL A 7 -31.44 -11.65 -22.86
N ARG A 8 -32.40 -11.15 -22.08
CA ARG A 8 -32.13 -10.31 -20.93
C ARG A 8 -31.29 -11.02 -19.90
N ARG A 9 -31.57 -12.29 -19.64
CA ARG A 9 -30.79 -13.06 -18.69
C ARG A 9 -29.33 -13.20 -19.13
N ALA A 10 -29.12 -13.42 -20.40
CA ALA A 10 -27.77 -13.53 -20.93
C ALA A 10 -27.02 -12.20 -20.78
N ASP A 11 -27.68 -11.10 -21.08
CA ASP A 11 -27.08 -9.77 -20.94
C ASP A 11 -26.82 -9.43 -19.49
N ASP A 12 -27.78 -9.74 -18.61
CA ASP A 12 -27.60 -9.53 -17.18
C ASP A 12 -26.45 -10.35 -16.63
N PHE A 13 -26.34 -11.60 -17.09
CA PHE A 13 -25.27 -12.47 -16.66
C PHE A 13 -23.91 -11.93 -17.10
N ARG A 14 -23.83 -11.42 -18.32
CA ARG A 14 -22.59 -10.80 -18.82
C ARG A 14 -22.24 -9.55 -18.02
N ALA A 15 -23.23 -8.72 -17.75
CA ALA A 15 -23.01 -7.50 -16.97
C ALA A 15 -22.52 -7.84 -15.58
N ASP A 16 -23.10 -8.86 -14.94
CA ASP A 16 -22.67 -9.30 -13.63
C ASP A 16 -21.25 -9.86 -13.65
N LYS A 17 -20.90 -10.61 -14.70
CA LYS A 17 -19.55 -11.14 -14.87
C LYS A 17 -18.53 -10.03 -15.03
N VAL A 18 -18.83 -9.02 -15.83
CA VAL A 18 -17.94 -7.88 -16.04
C VAL A 18 -17.76 -7.11 -14.75
N LYS A 19 -18.84 -6.87 -14.02
CA LYS A 19 -18.79 -6.16 -12.74
C LYS A 19 -17.96 -6.93 -11.71
N GLU A 20 -18.18 -8.24 -11.62
CA GLU A 20 -17.44 -9.09 -10.70
C GLU A 20 -15.94 -9.07 -11.02
N THR A 21 -15.60 -9.18 -12.29
CA THR A 21 -14.21 -9.12 -12.74
C THR A 21 -13.57 -7.77 -12.38
N TYR A 22 -14.30 -6.69 -12.59
CA TYR A 22 -13.84 -5.36 -12.28
C TYR A 22 -13.59 -5.18 -10.79
N GLU A 23 -14.52 -5.64 -9.96
CA GLU A 23 -14.38 -5.57 -8.51
C GLU A 23 -13.19 -6.39 -8.01
N THR A 24 -12.99 -7.57 -8.60
CA THR A 24 -11.86 -8.42 -8.26
C THR A 24 -10.54 -7.72 -8.61
N ALA A 25 -10.48 -7.08 -9.78
CA ALA A 25 -9.29 -6.35 -10.19
C ALA A 25 -9.02 -5.18 -9.26
N LEU A 26 -10.05 -4.45 -8.86
CA LEU A 26 -9.90 -3.35 -7.91
C LEU A 26 -9.40 -3.83 -6.57
N ALA A 27 -9.94 -4.94 -6.08
CA ALA A 27 -9.51 -5.52 -4.81
C ALA A 27 -8.04 -5.95 -4.88
N GLY A 28 -7.62 -6.58 -5.98
CA GLY A 28 -6.25 -6.98 -6.18
C GLY A 28 -5.30 -5.79 -6.21
N ASN A 29 -5.69 -4.72 -6.90
CA ASN A 29 -4.89 -3.51 -6.96
C ASN A 29 -4.79 -2.84 -5.59
N SER A 30 -5.85 -2.87 -4.82
CA SER A 30 -5.86 -2.31 -3.47
C SER A 30 -4.87 -3.05 -2.56
N VAL A 31 -4.85 -4.38 -2.64
CA VAL A 31 -3.91 -5.18 -1.86
C VAL A 31 -2.47 -4.85 -2.24
N VAL A 32 -2.19 -4.73 -3.55
CA VAL A 32 -0.85 -4.38 -4.01
C VAL A 32 -0.43 -3.00 -3.49
N LEU A 33 -1.34 -2.03 -3.53
CA LEU A 33 -1.06 -0.70 -3.01
C LEU A 33 -0.80 -0.72 -1.51
N GLU A 34 -1.57 -1.50 -0.76
CA GLU A 34 -1.36 -1.65 0.67
C GLU A 34 0.01 -2.24 0.97
N GLU A 35 0.41 -3.26 0.22
CA GLU A 35 1.73 -3.86 0.39
C GLU A 35 2.84 -2.86 0.11
N GLN A 36 2.71 -2.08 -0.97
CA GLN A 36 3.70 -1.07 -1.30
C GLN A 36 3.77 0.01 -0.23
N LEU A 37 2.62 0.42 0.30
CA LEU A 37 2.58 1.41 1.35
C LEU A 37 3.25 0.90 2.62
N MET A 38 3.05 -0.36 2.96
CA MET A 38 3.72 -0.97 4.11
C MET A 38 5.23 -0.98 3.92
N LYS A 39 5.71 -1.32 2.73
CA LYS A 39 7.14 -1.32 2.43
C LYS A 39 7.74 0.07 2.55
N VAL A 40 7.03 1.08 2.04
CA VAL A 40 7.46 2.47 2.17
C VAL A 40 7.53 2.87 3.64
N SER A 41 6.52 2.50 4.42
CA SER A 41 6.49 2.81 5.86
C SER A 41 7.64 2.15 6.60
N GLU A 42 7.94 0.90 6.30
CA GLU A 42 9.07 0.19 6.91
C GLU A 42 10.39 0.87 6.55
N THR A 43 10.56 1.23 5.28
CA THR A 43 11.77 1.91 4.81
C THR A 43 11.92 3.27 5.50
N GLN A 44 10.82 4.00 5.62
CA GLN A 44 10.81 5.30 6.30
C GLN A 44 11.21 5.14 7.75
N GLY A 45 10.66 4.13 8.42
CA GLY A 45 10.99 3.85 9.81
C GLY A 45 12.47 3.50 9.99
N ALA A 46 13.00 2.65 9.11
CA ALA A 46 14.41 2.28 9.14
C ALA A 46 15.32 3.50 8.90
N TYR A 47 14.95 4.37 7.98
CA TYR A 47 15.69 5.58 7.70
C TYR A 47 15.69 6.50 8.92
N ASN A 48 14.54 6.70 9.53
CA ASN A 48 14.43 7.54 10.72
C ASN A 48 15.25 6.99 11.88
N LEU A 49 15.21 5.69 12.08
CA LEU A 49 16.00 5.04 13.12
C LEU A 49 17.49 5.26 12.87
N ALA A 50 17.95 5.00 11.66
CA ALA A 50 19.36 5.18 11.30
C ALA A 50 19.81 6.63 11.51
N THR A 51 18.97 7.58 11.12
CA THR A 51 19.27 9.00 11.29
C THR A 51 19.36 9.37 12.76
N ASN A 52 18.45 8.88 13.57
CA ASN A 52 18.45 9.15 15.00
C ASN A 52 19.66 8.54 15.71
N LEU A 53 20.03 7.32 15.31
CA LEU A 53 21.23 6.68 15.85
C LEU A 53 22.49 7.44 15.46
N TYR A 54 22.55 7.88 14.22
CA TYR A 54 23.68 8.67 13.76
C TYR A 54 23.83 9.95 14.59
N ARG A 55 22.75 10.68 14.76
CA ARG A 55 22.76 11.92 15.56
C ARG A 55 23.16 11.65 17.00
N LYS A 56 22.67 10.58 17.56
CA LYS A 56 23.03 10.20 18.93
C LYS A 56 24.52 9.93 19.06
N HIS A 57 25.06 9.16 18.11
CA HIS A 57 26.49 8.85 18.14
C HIS A 57 27.36 10.07 17.94
N VAL A 58 26.98 10.97 17.02
CA VAL A 58 27.69 12.22 16.83
C VAL A 58 27.68 13.05 18.11
N LYS A 59 26.52 13.15 18.76
CA LYS A 59 26.40 13.87 20.03
C LYS A 59 27.29 13.25 21.10
N MET A 60 27.30 11.95 21.20
CA MET A 60 28.16 11.26 22.17
C MET A 60 29.63 11.50 21.92
N LEU A 61 30.05 11.50 20.65
CA LEU A 61 31.43 11.80 20.29
C LEU A 61 31.80 13.23 20.67
N LYS A 62 30.92 14.17 20.42
CA LYS A 62 31.16 15.59 20.78
C LYS A 62 31.31 15.74 22.29
N LEU A 63 30.51 15.04 23.08
CA LEU A 63 30.64 15.06 24.52
C LEU A 63 31.96 14.46 24.96
N ALA A 64 32.37 13.35 24.34
CA ALA A 64 33.60 12.66 24.70
C ALA A 64 34.83 13.53 24.45
N ILE A 65 34.83 14.32 23.38
CA ILE A 65 35.98 15.20 23.07
C ILE A 65 35.82 16.61 23.65
N GLY A 66 34.74 16.85 24.41
CA GLY A 66 34.58 18.10 25.13
C GLY A 66 34.23 19.32 24.28
N GLN A 67 33.67 19.11 23.08
CA GLN A 67 33.24 20.20 22.23
C GLN A 67 31.88 20.76 22.58
N GLU A 68 31.15 20.06 23.41
CA GLU A 68 29.81 20.42 23.83
C GLU A 68 29.95 21.45 24.99
N ARG A 69 29.75 22.71 24.71
CA ARG A 69 29.87 23.73 25.73
C ARG A 69 28.83 24.80 25.58
#